data_32f455b79d5bf68085e441e9fa2f3879
#
_entry.id   32f455b79d5bf68085e441e9fa2f3879
#
_cell.length_a   1.000
_cell.length_b   1.000
_cell.length_c   1.000
_cell.angle_alpha   90.00
_cell.angle_beta   90.00
_cell.angle_gamma   90.00
#
_symmetry.space_group_name_H-M   'P 1'
#
loop_
_entity.id
_entity.type
_entity.pdbx_description
1 polymer ?
#
loop_
_entity_poly.entity_id
_entity_poly.type
_entity_poly.pdbx_seq_one_letter_code
_entity_poly.pdbx_strand_id
1 'polypeptide(L)'
;MAILAVAAIAVGLGSCSGDDSASGSPEGDCPVAPVSVVATIGPWGSIAEELAGDCAHVTTIVDGSRGDPHDVEPTPADRAAIEDADVVITNGLGYDAWADDALAAASSKPAVVVAGEVTGKETGANPHAWYDPTIVREAAVAITQALQEASPTEAEEYYTSRFQTWEQSLAPYDAAIERVRTGAAGRPYAATEPVFDPMAAALGLLDVTPSGFSQSVSNGAEPSPGDVAAFDAVLSGGKAAVLIDNSQTDSAMARQL
;
A
#
# COMPACT_ATOMS: atom_id res chain seq x y z
N MET A 1 -60.98 -44.49 29.33
CA MET A 1 -61.68 -43.50 28.48
C MET A 1 -61.11 -42.12 28.79
N ALA A 2 -60.24 -41.66 27.95
CA ALA A 2 -59.58 -40.34 28.06
C ALA A 2 -60.00 -39.51 26.84
N ILE A 3 -60.60 -38.38 27.10
CA ILE A 3 -61.12 -37.43 26.08
C ILE A 3 -59.99 -36.40 25.82
N LEU A 4 -59.52 -36.36 24.60
CA LEU A 4 -58.58 -35.32 24.11
C LEU A 4 -59.41 -34.10 23.67
N ALA A 5 -59.12 -32.94 24.22
CA ALA A 5 -59.61 -31.67 23.76
C ALA A 5 -58.57 -31.05 22.81
N VAL A 6 -59.01 -30.80 21.54
CA VAL A 6 -58.20 -30.09 20.55
C VAL A 6 -58.56 -28.60 20.63
N ALA A 7 -57.57 -27.74 20.93
CA ALA A 7 -57.71 -26.32 20.88
C ALA A 7 -57.20 -25.82 19.52
N ALA A 8 -58.08 -25.20 18.73
CA ALA A 8 -57.73 -24.55 17.46
C ALA A 8 -57.23 -23.12 17.74
N ILE A 9 -56.00 -22.84 17.35
CA ILE A 9 -55.42 -21.48 17.38
C ILE A 9 -55.58 -20.86 15.99
N ALA A 10 -56.37 -19.81 15.90
CA ALA A 10 -56.52 -18.97 14.70
C ALA A 10 -55.28 -18.08 14.56
N VAL A 11 -54.56 -18.26 13.45
CA VAL A 11 -53.45 -17.38 13.08
C VAL A 11 -54.02 -16.20 12.26
N GLY A 12 -53.97 -14.99 12.83
CA GLY A 12 -54.29 -13.77 12.13
C GLY A 12 -53.15 -13.36 11.18
N LEU A 13 -53.43 -13.28 9.90
CA LEU A 13 -52.53 -12.68 8.90
C LEU A 13 -52.60 -11.16 9.01
N GLY A 14 -51.66 -10.57 9.71
CA GLY A 14 -51.36 -9.12 9.70
C GLY A 14 -50.43 -8.81 8.52
N SER A 15 -50.99 -8.19 7.47
CA SER A 15 -50.22 -7.61 6.37
C SER A 15 -49.62 -6.29 6.87
N CYS A 16 -48.32 -6.25 7.16
CA CYS A 16 -47.56 -5.02 7.30
C CYS A 16 -46.81 -4.76 5.99
N SER A 17 -47.30 -3.79 5.21
CA SER A 17 -46.46 -3.12 4.21
C SER A 17 -45.45 -2.25 4.98
N GLY A 18 -44.23 -2.71 5.09
CA GLY A 18 -43.08 -1.91 5.58
C GLY A 18 -42.28 -1.51 4.38
N ASP A 19 -42.09 -0.22 4.20
CA ASP A 19 -41.09 0.36 3.33
C ASP A 19 -39.70 -0.24 3.75
N ASP A 20 -39.13 -1.08 2.89
CA ASP A 20 -37.75 -1.50 2.99
C ASP A 20 -36.84 -0.34 2.57
N SER A 21 -36.68 0.63 3.43
CA SER A 21 -35.45 1.41 3.46
C SER A 21 -34.39 0.47 4.01
N ALA A 22 -33.59 -0.10 3.14
CA ALA A 22 -32.41 -0.87 3.50
C ALA A 22 -31.37 0.07 4.14
N SER A 23 -31.58 0.41 5.41
CA SER A 23 -30.48 0.84 6.27
C SER A 23 -29.71 -0.44 6.63
N GLY A 24 -28.67 -0.74 5.86
CA GLY A 24 -27.68 -1.76 6.25
C GLY A 24 -27.21 -1.40 7.66
N SER A 25 -27.35 -2.34 8.59
CA SER A 25 -26.71 -2.21 9.90
C SER A 25 -25.21 -2.10 9.67
N PRO A 26 -24.50 -1.19 10.35
CA PRO A 26 -23.05 -1.10 10.20
C PRO A 26 -22.43 -2.47 10.54
N GLU A 27 -21.55 -2.96 9.65
CA GLU A 27 -20.77 -4.15 9.94
C GLU A 27 -19.64 -3.77 10.91
N GLY A 28 -19.45 -4.57 11.97
CA GLY A 28 -18.43 -4.33 12.97
C GLY A 28 -18.67 -3.08 13.84
N ASP A 29 -17.57 -2.42 14.26
CA ASP A 29 -17.60 -1.24 15.15
C ASP A 29 -17.71 0.10 14.36
N CYS A 30 -17.92 0.07 13.06
CA CYS A 30 -18.05 1.28 12.25
C CYS A 30 -19.39 1.99 12.52
N PRO A 31 -19.41 3.29 12.81
CA PRO A 31 -20.64 4.04 13.10
C PRO A 31 -21.47 4.37 11.85
N VAL A 32 -20.93 4.17 10.65
CA VAL A 32 -21.53 4.51 9.35
C VAL A 32 -21.43 3.35 8.37
N ALA A 33 -22.04 3.46 7.20
CA ALA A 33 -21.80 2.49 6.13
C ALA A 33 -20.35 2.58 5.65
N PRO A 34 -19.67 1.44 5.45
CA PRO A 34 -18.29 1.42 4.96
C PRO A 34 -18.15 2.03 3.57
N VAL A 35 -17.06 2.77 3.32
CA VAL A 35 -16.68 3.29 2.01
C VAL A 35 -15.86 2.30 1.21
N SER A 36 -15.85 2.43 -0.12
CA SER A 36 -15.03 1.63 -1.03
C SER A 36 -13.67 2.28 -1.25
N VAL A 37 -12.60 1.56 -0.93
CA VAL A 37 -11.22 2.03 -1.11
C VAL A 37 -10.49 1.12 -2.09
N VAL A 38 -9.79 1.70 -3.05
CA VAL A 38 -8.91 0.97 -3.96
C VAL A 38 -7.47 1.43 -3.75
N ALA A 39 -6.57 0.50 -3.45
CA ALA A 39 -5.14 0.73 -3.44
C ALA A 39 -4.49 0.04 -4.65
N THR A 40 -3.62 0.73 -5.35
CA THR A 40 -2.95 0.16 -6.53
C THR A 40 -1.97 -0.94 -6.17
N ILE A 41 -1.30 -0.84 -5.02
CA ILE A 41 -0.29 -1.80 -4.55
C ILE A 41 -0.44 -2.19 -3.09
N GLY A 42 0.06 -3.38 -2.74
CA GLY A 42 -0.06 -4.01 -1.42
C GLY A 42 0.38 -3.16 -0.23
N PRO A 43 1.54 -2.50 -0.25
CA PRO A 43 1.97 -1.68 0.88
C PRO A 43 0.96 -0.61 1.31
N TRP A 44 0.38 0.11 0.34
CA TRP A 44 -0.64 1.13 0.64
C TRP A 44 -1.98 0.52 1.01
N GLY A 45 -2.34 -0.64 0.40
CA GLY A 45 -3.53 -1.39 0.74
C GLY A 45 -3.52 -1.82 2.21
N SER A 46 -2.41 -2.41 2.68
CA SER A 46 -2.27 -2.84 4.08
C SER A 46 -2.35 -1.67 5.07
N ILE A 47 -1.78 -0.51 4.73
CA ILE A 47 -1.90 0.68 5.57
C ILE A 47 -3.35 1.17 5.58
N ALA A 48 -4.01 1.20 4.43
CA ALA A 48 -5.41 1.60 4.33
C ALA A 48 -6.34 0.69 5.14
N GLU A 49 -6.15 -0.63 5.10
CA GLU A 49 -6.90 -1.61 5.91
C GLU A 49 -6.76 -1.32 7.40
N GLU A 50 -5.54 -1.04 7.88
CA GLU A 50 -5.31 -0.72 9.29
C GLU A 50 -5.95 0.62 9.71
N LEU A 51 -5.90 1.64 8.84
CA LEU A 51 -6.47 2.95 9.12
C LEU A 51 -8.00 2.97 9.02
N ALA A 52 -8.55 2.23 8.08
CA ALA A 52 -9.97 2.19 7.80
C ALA A 52 -10.75 1.24 8.75
N GLY A 53 -10.13 0.15 9.18
CA GLY A 53 -10.81 -0.87 10.00
C GLY A 53 -12.11 -1.32 9.35
N ASP A 54 -13.19 -1.37 10.13
CA ASP A 54 -14.52 -1.78 9.66
C ASP A 54 -15.26 -0.71 8.84
N CYS A 55 -14.68 0.50 8.71
CA CYS A 55 -15.32 1.62 7.99
C CYS A 55 -14.95 1.70 6.49
N ALA A 56 -14.21 0.75 5.95
CA ALA A 56 -14.01 0.65 4.51
C ALA A 56 -13.85 -0.80 4.03
N HIS A 57 -14.19 -0.99 2.76
CA HIS A 57 -13.82 -2.18 1.99
C HIS A 57 -12.62 -1.85 1.12
N VAL A 58 -11.45 -2.35 1.51
CA VAL A 58 -10.20 -2.09 0.79
C VAL A 58 -9.95 -3.17 -0.25
N THR A 59 -9.80 -2.77 -1.50
CA THR A 59 -9.39 -3.63 -2.61
C THR A 59 -7.99 -3.26 -3.06
N THR A 60 -7.07 -4.22 -2.99
CA THR A 60 -5.69 -4.03 -3.50
C THR A 60 -5.57 -4.66 -4.89
N ILE A 61 -5.16 -3.88 -5.89
CA ILE A 61 -5.07 -4.35 -7.27
C ILE A 61 -3.84 -5.24 -7.47
N VAL A 62 -2.67 -4.79 -6.99
CA VAL A 62 -1.42 -5.56 -7.07
C VAL A 62 -0.99 -5.94 -5.66
N ASP A 63 -1.32 -7.16 -5.25
CA ASP A 63 -1.11 -7.69 -3.89
C ASP A 63 0.18 -8.53 -3.74
N GLY A 64 1.07 -8.48 -4.74
CA GLY A 64 2.30 -9.28 -4.79
C GLY A 64 2.11 -10.68 -5.39
N SER A 65 0.88 -11.13 -5.66
CA SER A 65 0.60 -12.40 -6.36
C SER A 65 0.66 -12.27 -7.88
N ARG A 66 0.58 -11.04 -8.40
CA ARG A 66 0.48 -10.73 -9.85
C ARG A 66 1.85 -10.52 -10.54
N GLY A 67 2.94 -10.83 -9.87
CA GLY A 67 4.30 -10.64 -10.41
C GLY A 67 4.90 -9.27 -10.10
N ASP A 68 5.83 -8.82 -10.93
CA ASP A 68 6.47 -7.51 -10.78
C ASP A 68 5.43 -6.38 -11.01
N PRO A 69 5.21 -5.50 -10.03
CA PRO A 69 4.27 -4.40 -10.17
C PRO A 69 4.60 -3.40 -11.29
N HIS A 70 5.86 -3.32 -11.71
CA HIS A 70 6.28 -2.48 -12.85
C HIS A 70 5.69 -2.95 -14.19
N ASP A 71 5.35 -4.25 -14.31
CA ASP A 71 4.89 -4.87 -15.54
C ASP A 71 3.38 -5.14 -15.56
N VAL A 72 2.64 -4.70 -14.51
CA VAL A 72 1.21 -4.97 -14.40
C VAL A 72 0.40 -4.11 -15.35
N GLU A 73 -0.37 -4.77 -16.23
CA GLU A 73 -1.43 -4.13 -16.99
C GLU A 73 -2.78 -4.27 -16.27
N PRO A 74 -3.54 -3.17 -16.09
CA PRO A 74 -4.82 -3.22 -15.41
C PRO A 74 -5.85 -3.97 -16.24
N THR A 75 -6.58 -4.87 -15.58
CA THR A 75 -7.72 -5.56 -16.17
C THR A 75 -8.96 -4.65 -16.27
N PRO A 76 -9.99 -5.02 -17.04
CA PRO A 76 -11.27 -4.32 -17.00
C PRO A 76 -11.91 -4.29 -15.60
N ALA A 77 -11.68 -5.31 -14.77
CA ALA A 77 -12.17 -5.35 -13.40
C ALA A 77 -11.45 -4.35 -12.49
N ASP A 78 -10.14 -4.17 -12.67
CA ASP A 78 -9.36 -3.17 -11.93
C ASP A 78 -9.84 -1.75 -12.24
N ARG A 79 -10.15 -1.48 -13.51
CA ARG A 79 -10.73 -0.17 -13.93
C ARG A 79 -12.14 0.05 -13.37
N ALA A 80 -12.96 -0.99 -13.34
CA ALA A 80 -14.29 -0.91 -12.74
C ALA A 80 -14.19 -0.67 -11.22
N ALA A 81 -13.24 -1.30 -10.53
CA ALA A 81 -13.01 -1.05 -9.11
C ALA A 81 -12.63 0.41 -8.84
N ILE A 82 -11.79 1.03 -9.69
CA ILE A 82 -11.45 2.46 -9.59
C ILE A 82 -12.67 3.34 -9.87
N GLU A 83 -13.52 3.00 -10.83
CA GLU A 83 -14.76 3.73 -11.14
C GLU A 83 -15.74 3.73 -9.96
N ASP A 84 -15.82 2.61 -9.23
CA ASP A 84 -16.78 2.41 -8.14
C ASP A 84 -16.21 2.82 -6.77
N ALA A 85 -14.94 3.29 -6.71
CA ALA A 85 -14.29 3.66 -5.46
C ALA A 85 -14.72 5.05 -4.96
N ASP A 86 -14.79 5.20 -3.63
CA ASP A 86 -14.89 6.49 -2.95
C ASP A 86 -13.50 7.12 -2.75
N VAL A 87 -12.49 6.28 -2.49
CA VAL A 87 -11.09 6.68 -2.31
C VAL A 87 -10.18 5.79 -3.15
N VAL A 88 -9.23 6.38 -3.87
CA VAL A 88 -8.18 5.66 -4.59
C VAL A 88 -6.81 6.08 -4.06
N ILE A 89 -5.98 5.10 -3.74
CA ILE A 89 -4.62 5.30 -3.25
C ILE A 89 -3.66 4.77 -4.30
N THR A 90 -2.88 5.65 -4.91
CA THR A 90 -1.84 5.31 -5.89
C THR A 90 -0.46 5.47 -5.27
N ASN A 91 0.52 4.77 -5.83
CA ASN A 91 1.91 5.00 -5.45
C ASN A 91 2.42 6.33 -6.01
N GLY A 92 2.09 6.64 -7.26
CA GLY A 92 2.66 7.75 -8.00
C GLY A 92 4.12 7.52 -8.39
N LEU A 93 4.87 8.59 -8.62
CA LEU A 93 6.29 8.58 -9.02
C LEU A 93 6.55 7.84 -10.35
N GLY A 94 5.49 7.59 -11.14
CA GLY A 94 5.53 6.82 -12.38
C GLY A 94 5.45 5.31 -12.22
N TYR A 95 5.26 4.80 -11.00
CA TYR A 95 5.21 3.36 -10.70
C TYR A 95 3.95 2.69 -11.24
N ASP A 96 2.82 3.32 -11.04
CA ASP A 96 1.48 2.83 -11.38
C ASP A 96 0.74 3.80 -12.30
N ALA A 97 1.45 4.35 -13.30
CA ALA A 97 0.93 5.35 -14.25
C ALA A 97 -0.35 4.91 -14.98
N TRP A 98 -0.60 3.60 -15.09
CA TRP A 98 -1.86 3.07 -15.62
C TRP A 98 -3.09 3.48 -14.81
N ALA A 99 -2.90 3.77 -13.50
CA ALA A 99 -3.98 4.23 -12.63
C ALA A 99 -4.39 5.67 -12.98
N ASP A 100 -3.47 6.51 -13.42
CA ASP A 100 -3.77 7.89 -13.86
C ASP A 100 -4.74 7.91 -15.03
N ASP A 101 -4.55 7.01 -16.01
CA ASP A 101 -5.47 6.86 -17.16
C ASP A 101 -6.86 6.39 -16.70
N ALA A 102 -6.92 5.44 -15.76
CA ALA A 102 -8.17 4.94 -15.22
C ALA A 102 -8.91 6.03 -14.44
N LEU A 103 -8.21 6.78 -13.59
CA LEU A 103 -8.76 7.92 -12.82
C LEU A 103 -9.24 9.06 -13.74
N ALA A 104 -8.50 9.35 -14.80
CA ALA A 104 -8.90 10.37 -15.78
C ALA A 104 -10.19 9.99 -16.50
N ALA A 105 -10.42 8.70 -16.74
CA ALA A 105 -11.60 8.15 -17.40
C ALA A 105 -12.79 7.99 -16.44
N ALA A 106 -12.56 7.91 -15.13
CA ALA A 106 -13.59 7.69 -14.12
C ALA A 106 -14.58 8.85 -14.07
N SER A 107 -15.88 8.54 -14.06
CA SER A 107 -16.97 9.51 -13.93
C SER A 107 -17.29 9.82 -12.46
N SER A 108 -17.04 8.90 -11.56
CA SER A 108 -17.29 9.01 -10.11
C SER A 108 -16.46 10.09 -9.41
N LYS A 109 -15.25 10.38 -9.92
CA LYS A 109 -14.30 11.34 -9.31
C LYS A 109 -13.99 11.01 -7.85
N PRO A 110 -13.40 9.85 -7.57
CA PRO A 110 -13.00 9.46 -6.21
C PRO A 110 -12.02 10.47 -5.59
N ALA A 111 -11.92 10.49 -4.26
CA ALA A 111 -10.79 11.15 -3.60
C ALA A 111 -9.50 10.39 -3.92
N VAL A 112 -8.43 11.10 -4.28
CA VAL A 112 -7.17 10.45 -4.70
C VAL A 112 -6.03 10.82 -3.75
N VAL A 113 -5.34 9.81 -3.25
CA VAL A 113 -4.09 9.96 -2.48
C VAL A 113 -2.94 9.40 -3.31
N VAL A 114 -1.99 10.25 -3.72
CA VAL A 114 -0.75 9.84 -4.39
C VAL A 114 0.34 9.65 -3.32
N ALA A 115 0.40 8.45 -2.75
CA ALA A 115 1.14 8.17 -1.52
C ALA A 115 2.65 8.46 -1.60
N GLY A 116 3.29 8.23 -2.74
CA GLY A 116 4.72 8.49 -2.93
C GLY A 116 5.06 9.97 -3.08
N GLU A 117 4.07 10.82 -3.35
CA GLU A 117 4.25 12.25 -3.65
C GLU A 117 3.87 13.18 -2.49
N VAL A 118 3.35 12.64 -1.38
CA VAL A 118 2.90 13.42 -0.20
C VAL A 118 3.96 14.32 0.42
N THR A 119 5.24 14.00 0.22
CA THR A 119 6.39 14.81 0.68
C THR A 119 6.95 15.73 -0.39
N GLY A 120 6.25 15.91 -1.52
CA GLY A 120 6.67 16.77 -2.63
C GLY A 120 7.73 16.14 -3.54
N LYS A 121 7.88 14.80 -3.52
CA LYS A 121 8.66 14.09 -4.55
C LYS A 121 7.86 14.09 -5.85
N GLU A 122 8.56 14.05 -6.97
CA GLU A 122 7.98 14.12 -8.31
C GLU A 122 8.30 12.86 -9.11
N THR A 123 7.56 12.64 -10.19
CA THR A 123 7.80 11.56 -11.15
C THR A 123 9.27 11.53 -11.58
N GLY A 124 9.87 10.35 -11.57
CA GLY A 124 11.29 10.12 -11.82
C GLY A 124 12.15 10.00 -10.56
N ALA A 125 11.61 10.28 -9.37
CA ALA A 125 12.22 9.86 -8.11
C ALA A 125 12.10 8.33 -7.95
N ASN A 126 12.89 7.74 -7.03
CA ASN A 126 12.79 6.32 -6.71
C ASN A 126 11.35 5.98 -6.29
N PRO A 127 10.65 5.09 -7.01
CA PRO A 127 9.24 4.83 -6.79
C PRO A 127 8.94 3.97 -5.55
N HIS A 128 9.96 3.35 -4.92
CA HIS A 128 9.81 2.44 -3.79
C HIS A 128 9.54 3.21 -2.47
N ALA A 129 8.58 4.13 -2.54
CA ALA A 129 8.26 5.12 -1.50
C ALA A 129 7.84 4.49 -0.16
N TRP A 130 7.25 3.29 -0.19
CA TRP A 130 6.83 2.55 1.02
C TRP A 130 7.98 2.08 1.91
N TYR A 131 9.22 2.18 1.44
CA TYR A 131 10.41 1.97 2.26
C TYR A 131 10.89 3.24 2.98
N ASP A 132 10.38 4.42 2.64
CA ASP A 132 10.72 5.67 3.32
C ASP A 132 9.80 5.89 4.54
N PRO A 133 10.32 5.83 5.79
CA PRO A 133 9.50 5.97 6.98
C PRO A 133 8.75 7.30 7.08
N THR A 134 9.29 8.36 6.46
CA THR A 134 8.65 9.68 6.44
C THR A 134 7.47 9.68 5.49
N ILE A 135 7.65 9.15 4.27
CA ILE A 135 6.57 9.06 3.28
C ILE A 135 5.44 8.19 3.82
N VAL A 136 5.75 7.05 4.44
CA VAL A 136 4.76 6.15 5.02
C VAL A 136 3.86 6.88 6.03
N ARG A 137 4.42 7.73 6.90
CA ARG A 137 3.64 8.49 7.88
C ARG A 137 2.78 9.58 7.22
N GLU A 138 3.37 10.36 6.33
CA GLU A 138 2.64 11.41 5.61
C GLU A 138 1.53 10.82 4.73
N ALA A 139 1.77 9.68 4.10
CA ALA A 139 0.75 8.95 3.35
C ALA A 139 -0.38 8.47 4.26
N ALA A 140 -0.07 7.95 5.45
CA ALA A 140 -1.09 7.53 6.42
C ALA A 140 -1.96 8.71 6.89
N VAL A 141 -1.37 9.89 7.08
CA VAL A 141 -2.13 11.13 7.36
C VAL A 141 -3.06 11.46 6.20
N ALA A 142 -2.54 11.47 4.96
CA ALA A 142 -3.33 11.78 3.77
C ALA A 142 -4.46 10.76 3.53
N ILE A 143 -4.18 9.47 3.73
CA ILE A 143 -5.19 8.39 3.63
C ILE A 143 -6.29 8.60 4.68
N THR A 144 -5.92 8.89 5.94
CA THR A 144 -6.90 9.15 7.00
C THR A 144 -7.80 10.35 6.65
N GLN A 145 -7.23 11.42 6.14
CA GLN A 145 -7.99 12.60 5.69
C GLN A 145 -8.95 12.25 4.54
N ALA A 146 -8.49 11.50 3.55
CA ALA A 146 -9.33 11.08 2.43
C ALA A 146 -10.50 10.18 2.88
N LEU A 147 -10.26 9.27 3.85
CA LEU A 147 -11.32 8.46 4.46
C LEU A 147 -12.35 9.31 5.22
N GLN A 148 -11.90 10.31 5.97
CA GLN A 148 -12.79 11.26 6.67
C GLN A 148 -13.61 12.09 5.69
N GLU A 149 -13.02 12.58 4.61
CA GLU A 149 -13.71 13.37 3.57
C GLU A 149 -14.74 12.55 2.78
N ALA A 150 -14.45 11.26 2.54
CA ALA A 150 -15.33 10.35 1.83
C ALA A 150 -16.49 9.82 2.69
N SER A 151 -16.41 9.94 4.01
CA SER A 151 -17.36 9.37 4.97
C SER A 151 -18.22 10.46 5.63
N PRO A 152 -19.40 10.10 6.18
CA PRO A 152 -20.13 10.99 7.08
C PRO A 152 -19.30 11.41 8.31
N THR A 153 -19.56 12.60 8.83
CA THR A 153 -18.81 13.19 9.98
C THR A 153 -18.83 12.33 11.23
N GLU A 154 -19.82 11.46 11.39
CA GLU A 154 -19.92 10.50 12.49
C GLU A 154 -18.75 9.49 12.52
N ALA A 155 -18.02 9.32 11.41
CA ALA A 155 -16.86 8.45 11.31
C ALA A 155 -15.51 9.15 11.62
N GLU A 156 -15.47 10.47 11.76
CA GLU A 156 -14.22 11.23 11.97
C GLU A 156 -13.44 10.76 13.20
N GLU A 157 -14.14 10.58 14.35
CA GLU A 157 -13.50 10.13 15.59
C GLU A 157 -13.00 8.69 15.46
N TYR A 158 -13.73 7.82 14.75
CA TYR A 158 -13.31 6.45 14.46
C TYR A 158 -11.98 6.43 13.71
N TYR A 159 -11.86 7.11 12.58
CA TYR A 159 -10.62 7.16 11.81
C TYR A 159 -9.48 7.83 12.58
N THR A 160 -9.75 8.87 13.34
CA THR A 160 -8.75 9.50 14.21
C THR A 160 -8.19 8.52 15.24
N SER A 161 -9.05 7.73 15.86
CA SER A 161 -8.64 6.69 16.82
C SER A 161 -7.85 5.57 16.15
N ARG A 162 -8.25 5.13 14.97
CA ARG A 162 -7.53 4.14 14.17
C ARG A 162 -6.12 4.62 13.83
N PHE A 163 -6.00 5.86 13.32
CA PHE A 163 -4.70 6.47 13.02
C PHE A 163 -3.79 6.51 14.25
N GLN A 164 -4.30 6.97 15.40
CA GLN A 164 -3.51 7.00 16.64
C GLN A 164 -3.04 5.61 17.08
N THR A 165 -3.89 4.60 16.95
CA THR A 165 -3.54 3.21 17.27
C THR A 165 -2.46 2.69 16.31
N TRP A 166 -2.62 2.94 15.02
CA TRP A 166 -1.63 2.58 14.01
C TRP A 166 -0.28 3.26 14.27
N GLU A 167 -0.28 4.56 14.52
CA GLU A 167 0.95 5.32 14.81
C GLU A 167 1.67 4.79 16.04
N GLN A 168 0.94 4.48 17.11
CA GLN A 168 1.51 3.86 18.32
C GLN A 168 2.10 2.48 18.05
N SER A 169 1.51 1.71 17.14
CA SER A 169 2.01 0.38 16.76
C SER A 169 3.39 0.42 16.11
N LEU A 170 3.78 1.56 15.54
CA LEU A 170 5.09 1.75 14.90
C LEU A 170 6.26 1.95 15.88
N ALA A 171 6.01 2.09 17.18
CA ALA A 171 7.08 2.33 18.16
C ALA A 171 8.22 1.29 18.15
N PRO A 172 7.97 -0.03 18.00
CA PRO A 172 9.05 -1.01 17.86
C PRO A 172 9.84 -0.87 16.55
N TYR A 173 9.17 -0.48 15.47
CA TYR A 173 9.76 -0.20 14.17
C TYR A 173 10.70 1.01 14.25
N ASP A 174 10.25 2.11 14.84
CA ASP A 174 11.06 3.32 15.07
C ASP A 174 12.31 3.02 15.92
N ALA A 175 12.11 2.27 16.99
CA ALA A 175 13.22 1.85 17.83
C ALA A 175 14.22 0.95 17.07
N ALA A 176 13.77 0.15 16.11
CA ALA A 176 14.63 -0.65 15.26
C ALA A 176 15.42 0.22 14.28
N ILE A 177 14.78 1.17 13.60
CA ILE A 177 15.43 2.14 12.72
C ILE A 177 16.51 2.91 13.49
N GLU A 178 16.19 3.43 14.66
CA GLU A 178 17.13 4.22 15.46
C GLU A 178 18.34 3.39 15.93
N ARG A 179 18.12 2.14 16.34
CA ARG A 179 19.22 1.24 16.68
C ARG A 179 20.15 0.98 15.51
N VAL A 180 19.59 0.72 14.31
CA VAL A 180 20.40 0.48 13.12
C VAL A 180 21.12 1.76 12.71
N ARG A 181 20.42 2.90 12.68
CA ARG A 181 20.98 4.21 12.36
C ARG A 181 22.17 4.54 13.25
N THR A 182 22.04 4.35 14.56
CA THR A 182 23.13 4.61 15.52
C THR A 182 24.30 3.64 15.35
N GLY A 183 24.04 2.36 15.05
CA GLY A 183 25.07 1.32 14.97
C GLY A 183 25.71 1.14 13.59
N ALA A 184 25.04 1.59 12.52
CA ALA A 184 25.45 1.31 11.14
C ALA A 184 25.56 2.55 10.24
N ALA A 185 25.39 3.77 10.77
CA ALA A 185 25.55 4.99 9.97
C ALA A 185 26.91 5.02 9.25
N GLY A 186 26.88 5.32 7.95
CA GLY A 186 28.05 5.33 7.09
C GLY A 186 28.57 3.94 6.68
N ARG A 187 27.93 2.84 7.11
CA ARG A 187 28.30 1.51 6.63
C ARG A 187 27.92 1.35 5.16
N PRO A 188 28.84 0.82 4.35
CA PRO A 188 28.59 0.65 2.93
C PRO A 188 27.68 -0.54 2.67
N TYR A 189 26.69 -0.35 1.78
CA TYR A 189 25.89 -1.42 1.20
C TYR A 189 25.98 -1.37 -0.33
N ALA A 190 25.69 -2.48 -0.97
CA ALA A 190 25.42 -2.55 -2.41
C ALA A 190 24.09 -3.24 -2.62
N ALA A 191 23.38 -2.90 -3.69
CA ALA A 191 22.07 -3.47 -3.99
C ALA A 191 21.95 -3.90 -5.45
N THR A 192 21.26 -5.00 -5.69
CA THR A 192 20.94 -5.45 -7.06
C THR A 192 19.85 -4.60 -7.72
N GLU A 193 19.04 -3.92 -6.89
CA GLU A 193 17.99 -3.00 -7.31
C GLU A 193 17.82 -1.87 -6.28
N PRO A 194 17.31 -0.69 -6.68
CA PRO A 194 17.18 0.47 -5.80
C PRO A 194 15.97 0.40 -4.85
N VAL A 195 15.38 -0.78 -4.63
CA VAL A 195 14.17 -0.99 -3.83
C VAL A 195 14.34 -0.51 -2.39
N PHE A 196 15.49 -0.79 -1.80
CA PHE A 196 15.77 -0.48 -0.40
C PHE A 196 16.40 0.90 -0.17
N ASP A 197 16.75 1.64 -1.22
CA ASP A 197 17.44 2.93 -1.12
C ASP A 197 16.75 3.95 -0.21
N PRO A 198 15.41 4.10 -0.22
CA PRO A 198 14.75 5.04 0.69
C PRO A 198 14.96 4.67 2.17
N MET A 199 14.92 3.39 2.50
CA MET A 199 15.22 2.91 3.85
C MET A 199 16.70 3.05 4.19
N ALA A 200 17.59 2.70 3.26
CA ALA A 200 19.02 2.86 3.45
C ALA A 200 19.40 4.31 3.76
N ALA A 201 18.77 5.27 3.08
CA ALA A 201 18.93 6.69 3.36
C ALA A 201 18.43 7.05 4.78
N ALA A 202 17.26 6.55 5.20
CA ALA A 202 16.74 6.75 6.55
C ALA A 202 17.64 6.16 7.64
N LEU A 203 18.32 5.06 7.34
CA LEU A 203 19.29 4.40 8.22
C LEU A 203 20.69 5.06 8.19
N GLY A 204 20.93 6.00 7.26
CA GLY A 204 22.23 6.65 7.09
C GLY A 204 23.30 5.72 6.52
N LEU A 205 22.92 4.70 5.74
CA LEU A 205 23.85 3.80 5.06
C LEU A 205 24.48 4.50 3.85
N LEU A 206 25.65 4.02 3.42
CA LEU A 206 26.36 4.54 2.25
C LEU A 206 26.19 3.56 1.09
N ASP A 207 25.52 4.00 0.02
CA ASP A 207 25.44 3.22 -1.21
C ASP A 207 26.80 3.22 -1.92
N VAL A 208 27.32 2.01 -2.21
CA VAL A 208 28.54 1.78 -2.99
C VAL A 208 28.28 0.96 -4.24
N THR A 209 27.00 0.80 -4.62
CA THR A 209 26.62 0.19 -5.90
C THR A 209 27.22 1.00 -7.06
N PRO A 210 27.89 0.38 -8.04
CA PRO A 210 28.41 1.11 -9.19
C PRO A 210 27.30 1.84 -9.94
N SER A 211 27.49 3.12 -10.18
CA SER A 211 26.43 3.98 -10.77
C SER A 211 25.94 3.51 -12.14
N GLY A 212 26.82 2.93 -12.99
CA GLY A 212 26.41 2.37 -14.28
C GLY A 212 25.49 1.17 -14.12
N PHE A 213 25.76 0.32 -13.11
CA PHE A 213 24.91 -0.81 -12.76
C PHE A 213 23.53 -0.33 -12.26
N SER A 214 23.52 0.51 -11.24
CA SER A 214 22.30 1.05 -10.64
C SER A 214 21.42 1.78 -11.69
N GLN A 215 22.04 2.56 -12.56
CA GLN A 215 21.33 3.32 -13.60
C GLN A 215 20.71 2.41 -14.67
N SER A 216 21.41 1.33 -15.07
CA SER A 216 20.86 0.35 -16.01
C SER A 216 19.62 -0.32 -15.43
N VAL A 217 19.72 -0.83 -14.19
CA VAL A 217 18.60 -1.50 -13.51
C VAL A 217 17.44 -0.55 -13.30
N SER A 218 17.67 0.68 -12.85
CA SER A 218 16.60 1.67 -12.64
C SER A 218 15.86 2.03 -13.94
N ASN A 219 16.51 1.86 -15.08
CA ASN A 219 15.89 2.06 -16.40
C ASN A 219 15.25 0.78 -16.98
N GLY A 220 15.16 -0.30 -16.20
CA GLY A 220 14.66 -1.60 -16.67
C GLY A 220 15.58 -2.27 -17.72
N ALA A 221 16.87 -1.88 -17.78
CA ALA A 221 17.83 -2.40 -18.75
C ALA A 221 18.83 -3.34 -18.10
N GLU A 222 19.30 -4.31 -18.88
CA GLU A 222 20.41 -5.20 -18.45
C GLU A 222 21.71 -4.39 -18.30
N PRO A 223 22.40 -4.47 -17.15
CA PRO A 223 23.73 -3.87 -16.98
C PRO A 223 24.75 -4.40 -17.98
N SER A 224 25.64 -3.54 -18.43
CA SER A 224 26.73 -3.97 -19.30
C SER A 224 27.69 -4.92 -18.61
N PRO A 225 28.46 -5.78 -19.35
CA PRO A 225 29.49 -6.63 -18.74
C PRO A 225 30.52 -5.84 -17.92
N GLY A 226 30.76 -4.58 -18.26
CA GLY A 226 31.65 -3.70 -17.53
C GLY A 226 31.05 -3.27 -16.17
N ASP A 227 29.74 -3.02 -16.13
CA ASP A 227 29.01 -2.66 -14.91
C ASP A 227 28.92 -3.85 -13.97
N VAL A 228 28.67 -5.05 -14.50
CA VAL A 228 28.70 -6.30 -13.72
C VAL A 228 30.08 -6.54 -13.11
N ALA A 229 31.15 -6.40 -13.90
CA ALA A 229 32.51 -6.54 -13.39
C ALA A 229 32.89 -5.49 -12.35
N ALA A 230 32.36 -4.27 -12.47
CA ALA A 230 32.53 -3.23 -11.44
C ALA A 230 31.80 -3.59 -10.16
N PHE A 231 30.61 -4.18 -10.24
CA PHE A 231 29.85 -4.65 -9.08
C PHE A 231 30.55 -5.81 -8.38
N ASP A 232 31.00 -6.82 -9.13
CA ASP A 232 31.85 -7.92 -8.63
C ASP A 232 33.07 -7.40 -7.88
N ALA A 233 33.73 -6.38 -8.39
CA ALA A 233 34.90 -5.77 -7.74
C ALA A 233 34.54 -5.03 -6.43
N VAL A 234 33.33 -4.55 -6.28
CA VAL A 234 32.83 -3.99 -5.01
C VAL A 234 32.65 -5.10 -3.98
N LEU A 235 32.02 -6.20 -4.35
CA LEU A 235 31.72 -7.32 -3.47
C LEU A 235 33.00 -8.09 -3.10
N SER A 236 33.77 -8.56 -4.08
CA SER A 236 34.99 -9.32 -3.87
C SER A 236 36.07 -8.51 -3.16
N GLY A 237 36.10 -7.20 -3.36
CA GLY A 237 36.99 -6.26 -2.68
C GLY A 237 36.58 -5.92 -1.24
N GLY A 238 35.44 -6.45 -0.75
CA GLY A 238 34.95 -6.20 0.61
C GLY A 238 34.55 -4.73 0.84
N LYS A 239 34.20 -4.00 -0.23
CA LYS A 239 33.80 -2.59 -0.14
C LYS A 239 32.36 -2.42 0.37
N ALA A 240 31.49 -3.39 0.13
CA ALA A 240 30.15 -3.46 0.71
C ALA A 240 30.15 -4.35 1.95
N ALA A 241 29.55 -3.88 3.03
CA ALA A 241 29.35 -4.68 4.26
C ALA A 241 28.08 -5.54 4.17
N VAL A 242 27.13 -5.16 3.31
CA VAL A 242 25.86 -5.85 3.08
C VAL A 242 25.54 -5.78 1.59
N LEU A 243 25.08 -6.90 1.03
CA LEU A 243 24.41 -6.96 -0.27
C LEU A 243 22.91 -7.05 -0.02
N ILE A 244 22.14 -6.19 -0.67
CA ILE A 244 20.69 -6.20 -0.66
C ILE A 244 20.20 -6.71 -2.01
N ASP A 245 19.41 -7.76 -2.00
CA ASP A 245 18.85 -8.40 -3.18
C ASP A 245 17.32 -8.40 -3.10
N ASN A 246 16.65 -8.17 -4.26
CA ASN A 246 15.21 -8.25 -4.37
C ASN A 246 14.81 -9.68 -4.77
N SER A 247 14.23 -10.43 -3.85
CA SER A 247 13.78 -11.82 -4.10
C SER A 247 12.54 -11.91 -5.00
N GLN A 248 11.87 -10.80 -5.30
CA GLN A 248 10.72 -10.78 -6.22
C GLN A 248 11.17 -10.70 -7.69
N THR A 249 12.38 -10.23 -7.94
CA THR A 249 12.96 -10.18 -9.28
C THR A 249 13.84 -11.39 -9.49
N ASP A 250 13.45 -12.30 -10.39
CA ASP A 250 14.27 -13.46 -10.74
C ASP A 250 15.44 -13.03 -11.65
N SER A 251 16.45 -12.42 -11.06
CA SER A 251 17.65 -12.01 -11.77
C SER A 251 18.67 -13.14 -11.82
N ALA A 252 18.90 -13.68 -13.03
CA ALA A 252 19.98 -14.62 -13.29
C ALA A 252 21.35 -14.01 -12.90
N MET A 253 21.45 -12.70 -13.02
CA MET A 253 22.65 -11.91 -12.68
C MET A 253 22.87 -11.80 -11.17
N ALA A 254 21.82 -11.54 -10.39
CA ALA A 254 21.93 -11.50 -8.92
C ALA A 254 22.45 -12.85 -8.35
N ARG A 255 22.13 -13.96 -9.03
CA ARG A 255 22.66 -15.29 -8.66
C ARG A 255 24.11 -15.52 -9.06
N GLN A 256 24.69 -14.69 -9.89
CA GLN A 256 26.11 -14.78 -10.32
C GLN A 256 27.02 -13.88 -9.50
N LEU A 257 26.46 -12.89 -8.82
CA LEU A 257 27.14 -11.99 -7.89
C LEU A 257 27.27 -12.64 -6.51
#